data_4c53f7a603924667ebe1293e494a4547
#
_entry.id   4c53f7a603924667ebe1293e494a4547
#
_cell.length_a   1.000
_cell.length_b   1.000
_cell.length_c   1.000
_cell.angle_alpha   90.00
_cell.angle_beta   90.00
_cell.angle_gamma   90.00
#
_symmetry.space_group_name_H-M   'P 1'
#
loop_
_entity.id
_entity.type
_entity.pdbx_description
1 polymer ?
#
loop_
_entity_poly.entity_id
_entity_poly.type
_entity_poly.pdbx_seq_one_letter_code
_entity_poly.pdbx_strand_id
1 'polypeptide(L)'
;MNDVRWFAPNTYTTLVVGELRRRGLLIAQEGDDPARIAVSMSGITALPAWRYARRVGCPLVLYIWDLPPQATGSGSYDRIIPLGRALIRIPRLRSGFGRRRGYYSRLRYIAASAQEVWVPSRLSAELVQHRFGLSARRVPYCYDSERFRPAPRTPDSPPVLLTVGRLKAHKNHAATLRAAHALGFEVQVRLIGRGPEAPVLGALAERLGVRCRIETNTDDVGVAQAYHRARVAVCPSRFEGLGLTPVEAIASATPVVASDIPPHREFVGGAARLVPPDDEDALVEAVRRALDDDAPPDPASVRELTIPAAADRFLMALRSLL
;
A
#
# COMPACT_ATOMS: atom_id res chain seq x y z
N MET A 1 19.01 0.08 28.24
CA MET A 1 19.26 0.18 26.78
C MET A 1 17.96 -0.20 26.07
N ASN A 2 17.49 0.63 25.15
CA ASN A 2 16.27 0.33 24.39
C ASN A 2 16.53 -0.77 23.35
N ASP A 3 15.49 -1.56 23.03
CA ASP A 3 15.63 -2.62 22.03
C ASP A 3 15.70 -2.03 20.61
N VAL A 4 14.77 -1.11 20.30
CA VAL A 4 14.60 -0.63 18.92
C VAL A 4 14.40 0.89 18.86
N ARG A 5 15.11 1.58 17.97
CA ARG A 5 14.79 2.93 17.51
C ARG A 5 14.00 2.84 16.21
N TRP A 6 12.74 3.26 16.27
CA TRP A 6 11.80 3.14 15.17
C TRP A 6 11.64 4.46 14.40
N PHE A 7 11.91 4.44 13.10
CA PHE A 7 11.71 5.57 12.20
C PHE A 7 10.48 5.30 11.33
N ALA A 8 9.32 5.76 11.78
CA ALA A 8 8.04 5.45 11.15
C ALA A 8 7.29 6.70 10.69
N PRO A 9 6.87 6.77 9.43
CA PRO A 9 6.23 7.95 8.88
C PRO A 9 4.70 7.88 8.80
N ASN A 10 4.03 6.78 9.17
CA ASN A 10 2.61 6.60 8.87
C ASN A 10 1.80 5.86 9.95
N THR A 11 0.47 5.94 9.83
CA THR A 11 -0.52 5.39 10.76
C THR A 11 -0.34 3.89 10.99
N TYR A 12 -0.17 3.08 9.94
CA TYR A 12 -0.07 1.61 10.07
C TYR A 12 1.16 1.16 10.85
N THR A 13 2.28 1.85 10.68
CA THR A 13 3.48 1.58 11.49
C THR A 13 3.29 1.99 12.94
N THR A 14 2.53 3.04 13.21
CA THR A 14 2.18 3.46 14.57
C THR A 14 1.33 2.41 15.29
N LEU A 15 0.38 1.78 14.59
CA LEU A 15 -0.44 0.69 15.13
C LEU A 15 0.41 -0.51 15.55
N VAL A 16 1.31 -0.97 14.67
CA VAL A 16 2.23 -2.08 14.97
C VAL A 16 3.16 -1.72 16.13
N VAL A 17 3.73 -0.52 16.14
CA VAL A 17 4.61 -0.03 17.22
C VAL A 17 3.87 0.02 18.55
N GLY A 18 2.61 0.48 18.56
CA GLY A 18 1.77 0.48 19.76
C GLY A 18 1.57 -0.93 20.33
N GLU A 19 1.31 -1.92 19.48
CA GLU A 19 1.17 -3.32 19.88
C GLU A 19 2.50 -3.92 20.36
N LEU A 20 3.60 -3.63 19.68
CA LEU A 20 4.93 -4.09 20.09
C LEU A 20 5.30 -3.56 21.49
N ARG A 21 4.96 -2.30 21.79
CA ARG A 21 5.15 -1.73 23.14
C ARG A 21 4.30 -2.44 24.20
N ARG A 22 3.03 -2.72 23.90
CA ARG A 22 2.14 -3.48 24.80
C ARG A 22 2.70 -4.87 25.12
N ARG A 23 3.45 -5.46 24.19
CA ARG A 23 4.11 -6.75 24.35
C ARG A 23 5.51 -6.67 24.98
N GLY A 24 5.89 -5.50 25.49
CA GLY A 24 7.11 -5.28 26.25
C GLY A 24 8.36 -4.95 25.45
N LEU A 25 8.25 -4.68 24.13
CA LEU A 25 9.40 -4.21 23.35
C LEU A 25 9.73 -2.76 23.73
N LEU A 26 10.98 -2.53 24.15
CA LEU A 26 11.47 -1.20 24.53
C LEU A 26 11.80 -0.39 23.25
N ILE A 27 10.95 0.55 22.91
CA ILE A 27 11.09 1.37 21.70
C ILE A 27 11.53 2.78 22.08
N ALA A 28 12.76 3.13 21.71
CA ALA A 28 13.40 4.42 21.98
C ALA A 28 12.64 5.60 21.36
N GLN A 29 12.53 6.68 22.11
CA GLN A 29 12.05 7.98 21.67
C GLN A 29 13.22 8.94 21.37
N GLU A 30 12.92 10.17 20.96
CA GLU A 30 13.95 11.20 20.78
C GLU A 30 14.50 11.62 22.15
N GLY A 31 15.82 11.61 22.27
CA GLY A 31 16.49 11.91 23.56
C GLY A 31 16.79 10.70 24.43
N ASP A 32 16.25 9.51 24.13
CA ASP A 32 16.52 8.28 24.89
C ASP A 32 17.93 7.74 24.66
N ASP A 33 18.32 6.79 25.54
CA ASP A 33 19.53 5.97 25.40
C ASP A 33 19.58 5.27 24.03
N PRO A 34 20.79 4.97 23.52
CA PRO A 34 20.98 4.26 22.28
C PRO A 34 20.19 2.95 22.23
N ALA A 35 19.55 2.68 21.11
CA ALA A 35 18.85 1.43 20.86
C ALA A 35 19.79 0.38 20.25
N ARG A 36 19.46 -0.90 20.47
CA ARG A 36 20.20 -2.05 19.92
C ARG A 36 20.02 -2.20 18.40
N ILE A 37 18.88 -1.77 17.86
CA ILE A 37 18.54 -1.85 16.43
C ILE A 37 17.87 -0.55 15.98
N ALA A 38 18.21 -0.07 14.79
CA ALA A 38 17.47 0.98 14.09
C ALA A 38 16.55 0.37 13.03
N VAL A 39 15.25 0.69 13.04
CA VAL A 39 14.28 0.24 12.04
C VAL A 39 13.73 1.42 11.27
N SER A 40 13.95 1.47 9.96
CA SER A 40 13.35 2.45 9.06
C SER A 40 12.16 1.83 8.34
N MET A 41 10.97 2.39 8.53
CA MET A 41 9.73 1.89 7.92
C MET A 41 9.40 2.51 6.55
N SER A 42 10.34 3.19 5.93
CA SER A 42 10.16 3.67 4.54
C SER A 42 11.47 4.17 3.94
N GLY A 43 11.50 4.29 2.61
CA GLY A 43 12.60 4.93 1.93
C GLY A 43 12.78 6.42 2.28
N ILE A 44 11.75 7.09 2.79
CA ILE A 44 11.82 8.50 3.25
C ILE A 44 12.63 8.59 4.54
N THR A 45 12.41 7.67 5.47
CA THR A 45 13.12 7.63 6.76
C THR A 45 14.44 6.86 6.71
N ALA A 46 14.80 6.28 5.56
CA ALA A 46 16.01 5.49 5.40
C ALA A 46 17.28 6.26 5.74
N LEU A 47 17.42 7.51 5.29
CA LEU A 47 18.62 8.31 5.54
C LEU A 47 18.80 8.73 7.02
N PRO A 48 17.77 9.24 7.72
CA PRO A 48 17.88 9.50 9.16
C PRO A 48 18.20 8.24 9.96
N ALA A 49 17.51 7.11 9.67
CA ALA A 49 17.76 5.85 10.35
C ALA A 49 19.19 5.32 10.11
N TRP A 50 19.69 5.39 8.87
CA TRP A 50 21.05 5.01 8.53
C TRP A 50 22.11 5.88 9.24
N ARG A 51 21.89 7.20 9.31
CA ARG A 51 22.80 8.11 10.04
C ARG A 51 22.81 7.79 11.54
N TYR A 52 21.64 7.50 12.12
CA TYR A 52 21.54 7.08 13.51
C TYR A 52 22.27 5.76 13.74
N ALA A 53 22.00 4.72 12.95
CA ALA A 53 22.62 3.41 13.09
C ALA A 53 24.17 3.50 13.02
N ARG A 54 24.70 4.28 12.09
CA ARG A 54 26.15 4.51 11.98
C ARG A 54 26.75 5.28 13.16
N ARG A 55 26.01 6.25 13.69
CA ARG A 55 26.49 7.02 14.86
C ARG A 55 26.51 6.19 16.12
N VAL A 56 25.52 5.34 16.31
CA VAL A 56 25.35 4.50 17.51
C VAL A 56 26.10 3.16 17.40
N GLY A 57 26.44 2.74 16.20
CA GLY A 57 27.07 1.45 15.94
C GLY A 57 26.10 0.27 16.02
N CYS A 58 24.81 0.47 15.72
CA CYS A 58 23.80 -0.59 15.76
C CYS A 58 23.38 -1.06 14.36
N PRO A 59 22.84 -2.29 14.23
CA PRO A 59 22.26 -2.78 12.98
C PRO A 59 21.12 -1.87 12.48
N LEU A 60 20.99 -1.78 11.15
CA LEU A 60 19.88 -1.11 10.46
C LEU A 60 18.98 -2.17 9.79
N VAL A 61 17.69 -2.08 10.04
CA VAL A 61 16.65 -2.74 9.27
C VAL A 61 15.96 -1.71 8.39
N LEU A 62 15.86 -1.99 7.09
CA LEU A 62 15.21 -1.10 6.13
C LEU A 62 13.96 -1.75 5.56
N TYR A 63 12.79 -1.17 5.83
CA TYR A 63 11.52 -1.59 5.24
C TYR A 63 11.24 -0.83 3.94
N ILE A 64 11.05 -1.53 2.84
CA ILE A 64 10.73 -0.97 1.53
C ILE A 64 9.28 -1.33 1.18
N TRP A 65 8.38 -0.34 1.20
CA TRP A 65 6.95 -0.53 0.99
C TRP A 65 6.56 -0.87 -0.43
N ASP A 66 7.09 -0.11 -1.37
CA ASP A 66 6.84 -0.29 -2.79
C ASP A 66 8.03 0.15 -3.63
N LEU A 67 8.28 -0.61 -4.69
CA LEU A 67 9.19 -0.27 -5.78
C LEU A 67 8.36 -0.36 -7.06
N PRO A 68 7.73 0.75 -7.52
CA PRO A 68 6.85 0.70 -8.67
C PRO A 68 7.56 0.15 -9.91
N PRO A 69 6.93 -0.74 -10.69
CA PRO A 69 7.52 -1.31 -11.91
C PRO A 69 7.97 -0.24 -12.93
N GLN A 70 7.22 0.87 -13.03
CA GLN A 70 7.59 2.00 -13.90
C GLN A 70 8.87 2.71 -13.45
N ALA A 71 9.25 2.53 -12.22
CA ALA A 71 10.56 2.92 -11.75
C ALA A 71 11.63 1.88 -12.16
N THR A 72 11.23 0.69 -12.65
CA THR A 72 12.10 -0.29 -13.29
C THR A 72 12.22 -0.06 -14.80
N GLY A 73 11.53 0.96 -15.33
CA GLY A 73 11.53 1.42 -16.71
C GLY A 73 11.88 0.37 -17.75
N SER A 74 10.92 -0.01 -18.55
CA SER A 74 11.23 -0.72 -19.78
C SER A 74 12.35 0.01 -20.54
N GLY A 75 13.57 -0.48 -20.43
CA GLY A 75 14.64 -0.24 -21.39
C GLY A 75 15.53 0.99 -21.24
N SER A 76 15.22 2.04 -20.47
CA SER A 76 16.10 3.22 -20.45
C SER A 76 16.72 3.56 -19.09
N TYR A 77 16.15 3.11 -17.97
CA TYR A 77 16.68 3.42 -16.64
C TYR A 77 17.89 2.57 -16.25
N ASP A 78 17.92 1.29 -16.61
CA ASP A 78 19.00 0.38 -16.21
C ASP A 78 20.27 0.57 -17.03
N ARG A 79 20.15 1.06 -18.29
CA ARG A 79 21.33 1.32 -19.16
C ARG A 79 22.12 2.57 -18.78
N ILE A 80 21.61 3.46 -17.92
CA ILE A 80 22.22 4.75 -17.60
C ILE A 80 22.81 4.82 -16.17
N ILE A 81 22.75 3.72 -15.40
CA ILE A 81 23.30 3.67 -14.04
C ILE A 81 24.83 3.97 -13.98
N PRO A 82 25.67 3.49 -14.93
CA PRO A 82 27.09 3.85 -14.94
C PRO A 82 27.34 5.34 -15.20
N LEU A 83 26.56 5.97 -16.09
CA LEU A 83 26.71 7.42 -16.38
C LEU A 83 26.14 8.32 -15.27
N GLY A 84 25.19 7.83 -14.45
CA GLY A 84 24.54 8.62 -13.40
C GLY A 84 25.47 9.13 -12.31
N ARG A 85 26.62 8.48 -12.06
CA ARG A 85 27.62 8.95 -11.09
C ARG A 85 28.34 10.24 -11.55
N ALA A 86 28.50 10.45 -12.86
CA ALA A 86 29.14 11.66 -13.41
C ALA A 86 28.16 12.85 -13.52
N LEU A 87 26.88 12.60 -13.79
CA LEU A 87 25.86 13.64 -14.05
C LEU A 87 25.25 14.27 -12.79
N ILE A 88 25.41 13.67 -11.60
CA ILE A 88 24.91 14.23 -10.31
C ILE A 88 25.63 15.53 -9.93
N ARG A 89 26.74 15.84 -10.54
CA ARG A 89 27.53 17.07 -10.29
C ARG A 89 27.03 18.31 -11.06
N ILE A 90 26.04 18.17 -11.95
CA ILE A 90 25.55 19.30 -12.76
C ILE A 90 24.30 19.91 -12.11
N PRO A 91 24.36 21.16 -11.58
CA PRO A 91 23.25 21.77 -10.83
C PRO A 91 21.95 21.98 -11.62
N ARG A 92 22.01 22.03 -12.96
CA ARG A 92 20.87 22.32 -13.84
C ARG A 92 19.93 21.12 -14.16
N LEU A 93 20.31 19.89 -13.81
CA LEU A 93 19.47 18.69 -13.97
C LEU A 93 18.62 18.38 -12.74
N ARG A 94 18.25 19.37 -11.94
CA ARG A 94 17.36 19.27 -10.78
C ARG A 94 15.87 19.19 -11.12
N SER A 95 15.50 18.90 -12.35
CA SER A 95 14.11 18.59 -12.73
C SER A 95 13.64 17.29 -12.03
N GLY A 96 12.30 17.10 -11.88
CA GLY A 96 11.73 16.00 -11.12
C GLY A 96 12.26 14.59 -11.42
N PHE A 97 12.84 14.42 -12.61
CA PHE A 97 13.48 13.19 -13.08
C PHE A 97 14.82 12.90 -12.39
N GLY A 98 15.68 13.91 -12.24
CA GLY A 98 16.97 13.78 -11.52
C GLY A 98 16.80 13.52 -10.02
N ARG A 99 15.73 14.06 -9.41
CA ARG A 99 15.41 13.81 -7.99
C ARG A 99 14.98 12.37 -7.72
N ARG A 100 14.23 11.74 -8.62
CA ARG A 100 13.83 10.32 -8.49
C ARG A 100 15.00 9.37 -8.62
N ARG A 101 15.92 9.62 -9.57
CA ARG A 101 17.14 8.83 -9.73
C ARG A 101 18.05 8.89 -8.50
N GLY A 102 18.31 10.08 -8.00
CA GLY A 102 19.10 10.26 -6.76
C GLY A 102 18.47 9.57 -5.55
N TYR A 103 17.12 9.50 -5.49
CA TYR A 103 16.40 8.79 -4.44
C TYR A 103 16.65 7.28 -4.49
N TYR A 104 16.46 6.63 -5.64
CA TYR A 104 16.63 5.16 -5.75
C TYR A 104 18.08 4.72 -5.62
N SER A 105 19.05 5.49 -6.15
CA SER A 105 20.48 5.21 -5.96
C SER A 105 20.89 5.29 -4.49
N ARG A 106 20.36 6.28 -3.77
CA ARG A 106 20.57 6.42 -2.33
C ARG A 106 19.90 5.31 -1.53
N LEU A 107 18.67 4.98 -1.88
CA LEU A 107 17.92 3.89 -1.25
C LEU A 107 18.65 2.56 -1.43
N ARG A 108 19.14 2.26 -2.63
CA ARG A 108 19.96 1.08 -2.90
C ARG A 108 21.22 1.03 -2.06
N TYR A 109 21.94 2.17 -1.96
CA TYR A 109 23.17 2.26 -1.14
C TYR A 109 22.87 1.99 0.34
N ILE A 110 21.80 2.57 0.89
CA ILE A 110 21.39 2.35 2.27
C ILE A 110 20.93 0.88 2.45
N ALA A 111 20.14 0.35 1.53
CA ALA A 111 19.68 -1.04 1.56
C ALA A 111 20.86 -2.03 1.56
N ALA A 112 21.89 -1.79 0.75
CA ALA A 112 23.09 -2.63 0.70
C ALA A 112 23.95 -2.56 1.97
N SER A 113 23.77 -1.53 2.79
CA SER A 113 24.44 -1.37 4.10
C SER A 113 23.57 -1.77 5.29
N ALA A 114 22.29 -2.13 5.05
CA ALA A 114 21.39 -2.59 6.09
C ALA A 114 21.69 -4.06 6.46
N GLN A 115 21.44 -4.41 7.72
CA GLN A 115 21.54 -5.78 8.21
C GLN A 115 20.47 -6.66 7.57
N GLU A 116 19.25 -6.13 7.47
CA GLU A 116 18.15 -6.76 6.74
C GLU A 116 17.34 -5.73 5.94
N VAL A 117 16.81 -6.17 4.81
CA VAL A 117 15.81 -5.46 4.03
C VAL A 117 14.49 -6.20 4.19
N TRP A 118 13.46 -5.49 4.65
CA TRP A 118 12.11 -6.04 4.78
C TRP A 118 11.17 -5.47 3.74
N VAL A 119 10.21 -6.29 3.32
CA VAL A 119 9.23 -5.93 2.28
C VAL A 119 7.85 -6.51 2.60
N PRO A 120 6.75 -5.92 2.08
CA PRO A 120 5.39 -6.35 2.41
C PRO A 120 4.93 -7.63 1.69
N SER A 121 5.43 -7.93 0.49
CA SER A 121 4.92 -9.01 -0.36
C SER A 121 6.05 -9.74 -1.10
N ARG A 122 5.71 -10.89 -1.71
CA ARG A 122 6.63 -11.64 -2.56
C ARG A 122 7.08 -10.81 -3.77
N LEU A 123 6.13 -10.13 -4.44
CA LEU A 123 6.45 -9.21 -5.54
C LEU A 123 7.48 -8.16 -5.11
N SER A 124 7.31 -7.56 -3.93
CA SER A 124 8.26 -6.56 -3.43
C SER A 124 9.64 -7.14 -3.19
N ALA A 125 9.74 -8.41 -2.74
CA ALA A 125 11.03 -9.10 -2.59
C ALA A 125 11.71 -9.35 -3.93
N GLU A 126 10.96 -9.83 -4.93
CA GLU A 126 11.44 -10.01 -6.30
C GLU A 126 11.95 -8.69 -6.91
N LEU A 127 11.21 -7.59 -6.70
CA LEU A 127 11.62 -6.27 -7.18
C LEU A 127 12.88 -5.75 -6.50
N VAL A 128 13.08 -6.00 -5.19
CA VAL A 128 14.32 -5.67 -4.48
C VAL A 128 15.47 -6.49 -5.03
N GLN A 129 15.28 -7.80 -5.21
CA GLN A 129 16.30 -8.68 -5.79
C GLN A 129 16.66 -8.23 -7.20
N HIS A 130 15.68 -8.01 -8.06
CA HIS A 130 15.91 -7.63 -9.46
C HIS A 130 16.62 -6.26 -9.58
N ARG A 131 16.23 -5.27 -8.78
CA ARG A 131 16.73 -3.89 -8.91
C ARG A 131 18.00 -3.60 -8.14
N PHE A 132 18.09 -4.16 -6.95
CA PHE A 132 19.19 -3.84 -6.04
C PHE A 132 20.19 -4.98 -5.94
N GLY A 133 19.86 -6.18 -6.40
CA GLY A 133 20.67 -7.39 -6.24
C GLY A 133 20.71 -7.85 -4.78
N LEU A 134 19.70 -7.53 -3.97
CA LEU A 134 19.67 -7.80 -2.54
C LEU A 134 18.54 -8.76 -2.21
N SER A 135 18.77 -9.67 -1.27
CA SER A 135 17.72 -10.47 -0.65
C SER A 135 16.88 -9.60 0.29
N ALA A 136 15.56 -9.85 0.30
CA ALA A 136 14.65 -9.16 1.21
C ALA A 136 13.77 -10.17 1.93
N ARG A 137 13.56 -9.94 3.24
CA ARG A 137 12.68 -10.74 4.08
C ARG A 137 11.24 -10.23 3.94
N ARG A 138 10.32 -11.13 3.63
CA ARG A 138 8.89 -10.78 3.57
C ARG A 138 8.34 -10.64 5.00
N VAL A 139 7.89 -9.43 5.34
CA VAL A 139 7.28 -9.07 6.63
C VAL A 139 6.04 -8.21 6.34
N PRO A 140 4.89 -8.80 5.99
CA PRO A 140 3.67 -8.03 5.72
C PRO A 140 3.27 -7.18 6.93
N TYR A 141 2.87 -5.93 6.68
CA TYR A 141 2.31 -5.05 7.70
C TYR A 141 0.80 -5.30 7.89
N CYS A 142 0.14 -4.53 8.76
CA CYS A 142 -1.26 -4.71 9.09
C CYS A 142 -2.17 -3.70 8.37
N TYR A 143 -3.48 -4.01 8.35
CA TYR A 143 -4.56 -3.03 8.32
C TYR A 143 -5.00 -2.69 9.75
N ASP A 144 -5.79 -1.63 9.94
CA ASP A 144 -6.38 -1.28 11.23
C ASP A 144 -7.55 -2.22 11.56
N SER A 145 -7.24 -3.37 12.18
CA SER A 145 -8.20 -4.41 12.48
C SER A 145 -9.17 -4.09 13.64
N GLU A 146 -8.95 -2.97 14.33
CA GLU A 146 -9.91 -2.48 15.31
C GLU A 146 -11.01 -1.66 14.64
N ARG A 147 -10.68 -0.99 13.57
CA ARG A 147 -11.57 -0.12 12.80
C ARG A 147 -12.28 -0.84 11.67
N PHE A 148 -11.53 -1.56 10.82
CA PHE A 148 -12.09 -2.33 9.71
C PHE A 148 -12.46 -3.72 10.22
N ARG A 149 -13.71 -3.88 10.61
CA ARG A 149 -14.29 -5.12 11.16
C ARG A 149 -15.73 -5.28 10.68
N PRO A 150 -16.26 -6.49 10.70
CA PRO A 150 -17.67 -6.71 10.34
C PRO A 150 -18.61 -5.87 11.21
N ALA A 151 -19.60 -5.26 10.56
CA ALA A 151 -20.71 -4.58 11.20
C ALA A 151 -21.98 -4.84 10.37
N PRO A 152 -23.19 -4.61 10.92
CA PRO A 152 -24.41 -4.67 10.14
C PRO A 152 -24.29 -3.80 8.89
N ARG A 153 -24.41 -4.43 7.71
CA ARG A 153 -24.34 -3.72 6.44
C ARG A 153 -25.66 -3.05 6.13
N THR A 154 -25.61 -1.81 5.72
CA THR A 154 -26.75 -1.01 5.24
C THR A 154 -26.39 -0.41 3.89
N PRO A 155 -26.35 -1.22 2.80
CA PRO A 155 -25.99 -0.72 1.49
C PRO A 155 -26.88 0.44 1.05
N ASP A 156 -26.28 1.46 0.46
CA ASP A 156 -27.01 2.60 -0.07
C ASP A 156 -27.88 2.21 -1.28
N SER A 157 -28.97 2.92 -1.47
CA SER A 157 -29.81 2.83 -2.67
C SER A 157 -29.87 4.20 -3.37
N PRO A 158 -29.53 4.28 -4.66
CA PRO A 158 -29.03 3.21 -5.53
C PRO A 158 -27.67 2.65 -5.09
N PRO A 159 -27.28 1.44 -5.59
CA PRO A 159 -26.07 0.75 -5.17
C PRO A 159 -24.81 1.60 -5.36
N VAL A 160 -23.90 1.56 -4.38
CA VAL A 160 -22.63 2.30 -4.42
C VAL A 160 -21.47 1.39 -4.77
N LEU A 161 -20.74 1.73 -5.82
CA LEU A 161 -19.40 1.21 -6.12
C LEU A 161 -18.38 2.10 -5.41
N LEU A 162 -17.67 1.54 -4.45
CA LEU A 162 -16.69 2.28 -3.65
C LEU A 162 -15.27 1.98 -4.12
N THR A 163 -14.48 3.02 -4.37
CA THR A 163 -13.03 2.88 -4.57
C THR A 163 -12.30 3.79 -3.60
N VAL A 164 -11.44 3.20 -2.77
CA VAL A 164 -10.64 3.91 -1.76
C VAL A 164 -9.18 3.91 -2.17
N GLY A 165 -8.47 5.02 -1.93
CA GLY A 165 -7.03 5.10 -2.12
C GLY A 165 -6.58 6.41 -2.75
N ARG A 166 -5.25 6.60 -2.83
CA ARG A 166 -4.67 7.79 -3.44
C ARG A 166 -5.14 7.93 -4.90
N LEU A 167 -5.63 9.11 -5.28
CA LEU A 167 -6.08 9.38 -6.65
C LEU A 167 -4.87 9.57 -7.58
N LYS A 168 -4.25 8.44 -7.96
CA LYS A 168 -3.06 8.34 -8.81
C LYS A 168 -3.29 7.35 -9.94
N ALA A 169 -2.64 7.55 -11.08
CA ALA A 169 -2.83 6.78 -12.31
C ALA A 169 -2.71 5.25 -12.12
N HIS A 170 -1.76 4.78 -11.27
CA HIS A 170 -1.60 3.34 -11.03
C HIS A 170 -2.74 2.70 -10.22
N LYS A 171 -3.55 3.50 -9.50
CA LYS A 171 -4.76 3.03 -8.80
C LYS A 171 -5.95 2.83 -9.71
N ASN A 172 -5.91 3.42 -10.92
CA ASN A 172 -6.86 3.19 -12.01
C ASN A 172 -8.34 3.43 -11.65
N HIS A 173 -8.61 4.45 -10.81
CA HIS A 173 -10.00 4.79 -10.41
C HIS A 173 -10.92 5.05 -11.61
N ALA A 174 -10.36 5.47 -12.75
CA ALA A 174 -11.11 5.68 -13.99
C ALA A 174 -11.80 4.39 -14.49
N ALA A 175 -11.23 3.21 -14.24
CA ALA A 175 -11.86 1.94 -14.63
C ALA A 175 -13.19 1.72 -13.88
N THR A 176 -13.30 2.12 -12.62
CA THR A 176 -14.57 2.05 -11.85
C THR A 176 -15.65 2.95 -12.48
N LEU A 177 -15.28 4.16 -12.95
CA LEU A 177 -16.21 5.05 -13.63
C LEU A 177 -16.69 4.47 -14.96
N ARG A 178 -15.78 3.90 -15.76
CA ARG A 178 -16.15 3.25 -17.03
C ARG A 178 -17.01 2.01 -16.80
N ALA A 179 -16.67 1.19 -15.80
CA ALA A 179 -17.49 0.04 -15.43
C ALA A 179 -18.91 0.48 -15.02
N ALA A 180 -19.04 1.52 -14.18
CA ALA A 180 -20.33 2.06 -13.78
C ALA A 180 -21.18 2.53 -14.99
N HIS A 181 -20.55 3.22 -15.95
CA HIS A 181 -21.22 3.63 -17.20
C HIS A 181 -21.68 2.40 -18.02
N ALA A 182 -20.83 1.40 -18.17
CA ALA A 182 -21.11 0.21 -18.99
C ALA A 182 -22.15 -0.74 -18.37
N LEU A 183 -22.43 -0.63 -17.07
CA LEU A 183 -23.48 -1.43 -16.42
C LEU A 183 -24.89 -1.16 -17.00
N GLY A 184 -25.16 0.06 -17.50
CA GLY A 184 -26.43 0.42 -18.16
C GLY A 184 -27.63 0.57 -17.22
N PHE A 185 -27.41 0.57 -15.91
CA PHE A 185 -28.41 0.86 -14.88
C PHE A 185 -27.86 1.75 -13.78
N GLU A 186 -28.74 2.31 -12.94
CA GLU A 186 -28.31 3.32 -11.97
C GLU A 186 -27.46 2.73 -10.85
N VAL A 187 -26.20 3.17 -10.80
CA VAL A 187 -25.27 2.97 -9.69
C VAL A 187 -24.61 4.30 -9.35
N GLN A 188 -24.19 4.47 -8.10
CA GLN A 188 -23.36 5.58 -7.68
C GLN A 188 -21.91 5.13 -7.55
N VAL A 189 -20.96 6.03 -7.87
CA VAL A 189 -19.54 5.81 -7.62
C VAL A 189 -19.09 6.75 -6.51
N ARG A 190 -18.44 6.19 -5.48
CA ARG A 190 -17.72 6.97 -4.47
C ARG A 190 -16.22 6.71 -4.59
N LEU A 191 -15.46 7.78 -4.81
CA LEU A 191 -14.01 7.74 -4.83
C LEU A 191 -13.50 8.46 -3.59
N ILE A 192 -12.89 7.74 -2.66
CA ILE A 192 -12.37 8.31 -1.41
C ILE A 192 -10.85 8.33 -1.47
N GLY A 193 -10.26 9.53 -1.39
CA GLY A 193 -8.81 9.71 -1.33
C GLY A 193 -8.32 11.00 -1.93
N ARG A 194 -7.02 11.25 -1.80
CA ARG A 194 -6.35 12.46 -2.31
C ARG A 194 -5.39 12.13 -3.43
N GLY A 195 -5.26 13.03 -4.38
CA GLY A 195 -4.27 12.90 -5.44
C GLY A 195 -4.52 13.78 -6.66
N PRO A 196 -3.55 13.84 -7.57
CA PRO A 196 -3.61 14.73 -8.73
C PRO A 196 -4.67 14.33 -9.76
N GLU A 197 -5.19 13.10 -9.72
CA GLU A 197 -6.19 12.60 -10.66
C GLU A 197 -7.62 13.12 -10.35
N ALA A 198 -7.88 13.75 -9.18
CA ALA A 198 -9.21 14.16 -8.79
C ALA A 198 -9.95 15.01 -9.86
N PRO A 199 -9.36 16.07 -10.45
CA PRO A 199 -10.04 16.84 -11.48
C PRO A 199 -10.33 16.04 -12.75
N VAL A 200 -9.40 15.17 -13.16
CA VAL A 200 -9.55 14.34 -14.37
C VAL A 200 -10.66 13.30 -14.17
N LEU A 201 -10.75 12.71 -12.97
CA LEU A 201 -11.80 11.75 -12.61
C LEU A 201 -13.18 12.43 -12.56
N GLY A 202 -13.28 13.66 -12.04
CA GLY A 202 -14.51 14.44 -12.06
C GLY A 202 -15.00 14.70 -13.47
N ALA A 203 -14.14 15.23 -14.34
CA ALA A 203 -14.47 15.47 -15.75
C ALA A 203 -14.82 14.17 -16.51
N LEU A 204 -14.19 13.05 -16.16
CA LEU A 204 -14.54 11.75 -16.74
C LEU A 204 -15.94 11.30 -16.32
N ALA A 205 -16.28 11.43 -15.02
CA ALA A 205 -17.59 11.07 -14.51
C ALA A 205 -18.72 11.88 -15.20
N GLU A 206 -18.53 13.19 -15.35
CA GLU A 206 -19.46 14.08 -16.07
C GLU A 206 -19.64 13.65 -17.53
N ARG A 207 -18.54 13.41 -18.25
CA ARG A 207 -18.59 12.97 -19.65
C ARG A 207 -19.29 11.63 -19.84
N LEU A 208 -19.14 10.71 -18.88
CA LEU A 208 -19.78 9.40 -18.90
C LEU A 208 -21.22 9.43 -18.36
N GLY A 209 -21.70 10.55 -17.82
CA GLY A 209 -23.01 10.63 -17.17
C GLY A 209 -23.10 9.77 -15.89
N VAL A 210 -21.97 9.48 -15.22
CA VAL A 210 -21.92 8.65 -14.02
C VAL A 210 -22.09 9.54 -12.79
N ARG A 211 -23.04 9.19 -11.92
CA ARG A 211 -23.21 9.85 -10.62
C ARG A 211 -22.02 9.50 -9.73
N CYS A 212 -21.06 10.42 -9.61
CA CYS A 212 -19.81 10.22 -8.88
C CYS A 212 -19.64 11.26 -7.76
N ARG A 213 -19.20 10.81 -6.60
CA ARG A 213 -18.74 11.65 -5.49
C ARG A 213 -17.27 11.40 -5.21
N ILE A 214 -16.46 12.45 -5.31
CA ILE A 214 -15.02 12.41 -4.97
C ILE A 214 -14.83 13.07 -3.61
N GLU A 215 -14.34 12.30 -2.65
CA GLU A 215 -14.17 12.72 -1.25
C GLU A 215 -12.68 12.73 -0.88
N THR A 216 -12.14 13.92 -0.67
CA THR A 216 -10.70 14.11 -0.43
C THR A 216 -10.33 14.29 1.05
N ASN A 217 -11.33 14.46 1.94
CA ASN A 217 -11.14 14.77 3.36
C ASN A 217 -11.85 13.78 4.30
N THR A 218 -12.22 12.59 3.81
CA THR A 218 -12.79 11.53 4.64
C THR A 218 -11.71 11.00 5.58
N ASP A 219 -12.01 10.96 6.85
CA ASP A 219 -11.16 10.32 7.86
C ASP A 219 -11.32 8.79 7.83
N ASP A 220 -10.48 8.12 8.59
CA ASP A 220 -10.49 6.65 8.60
C ASP A 220 -11.79 6.05 9.15
N VAL A 221 -12.53 6.75 10.03
CA VAL A 221 -13.85 6.32 10.51
C VAL A 221 -14.87 6.40 9.38
N GLY A 222 -14.86 7.50 8.64
CA GLY A 222 -15.70 7.68 7.45
C GLY A 222 -15.40 6.65 6.36
N VAL A 223 -14.13 6.24 6.20
CA VAL A 223 -13.75 5.18 5.27
C VAL A 223 -14.36 3.83 5.70
N ALA A 224 -14.28 3.47 6.98
CA ALA A 224 -14.88 2.22 7.49
C ALA A 224 -16.41 2.22 7.30
N GLN A 225 -17.07 3.35 7.59
CA GLN A 225 -18.50 3.50 7.32
C GLN A 225 -18.83 3.40 5.83
N ALA A 226 -17.97 3.94 4.96
CA ALA A 226 -18.16 3.83 3.51
C ALA A 226 -18.11 2.38 3.04
N TYR A 227 -17.25 1.53 3.59
CA TYR A 227 -17.23 0.10 3.29
C TYR A 227 -18.56 -0.57 3.69
N HIS A 228 -19.08 -0.32 4.89
CA HIS A 228 -20.36 -0.91 5.33
C HIS A 228 -21.57 -0.48 4.49
N ARG A 229 -21.53 0.71 3.88
CA ARG A 229 -22.58 1.27 3.03
C ARG A 229 -22.40 0.92 1.55
N ALA A 230 -21.21 0.56 1.13
CA ALA A 230 -20.95 0.19 -0.26
C ALA A 230 -21.58 -1.17 -0.61
N ARG A 231 -22.15 -1.28 -1.80
CA ARG A 231 -22.58 -2.58 -2.33
C ARG A 231 -21.37 -3.42 -2.72
N VAL A 232 -20.40 -2.80 -3.42
CA VAL A 232 -19.17 -3.43 -3.89
C VAL A 232 -17.99 -2.48 -3.72
N ALA A 233 -16.87 -2.96 -3.19
CA ALA A 233 -15.59 -2.26 -3.24
C ALA A 233 -14.84 -2.69 -4.51
N VAL A 234 -14.43 -1.70 -5.32
CA VAL A 234 -13.70 -1.92 -6.57
C VAL A 234 -12.27 -1.45 -6.42
N CYS A 235 -11.30 -2.35 -6.58
CA CYS A 235 -9.87 -2.12 -6.37
C CYS A 235 -9.07 -2.39 -7.67
N PRO A 236 -9.18 -1.52 -8.71
CA PRO A 236 -8.68 -1.80 -10.05
C PRO A 236 -7.20 -1.41 -10.24
N SER A 237 -6.40 -1.48 -9.18
CA SER A 237 -5.00 -1.06 -9.18
C SER A 237 -4.15 -1.85 -10.18
N ARG A 238 -3.28 -1.17 -10.91
CA ARG A 238 -2.28 -1.80 -11.79
C ARG A 238 -1.04 -2.28 -11.03
N PHE A 239 -0.81 -1.71 -9.86
CA PHE A 239 0.34 -2.02 -9.03
C PHE A 239 0.06 -1.72 -7.56
N GLU A 240 0.52 -2.61 -6.66
CA GLU A 240 0.51 -2.46 -5.21
C GLU A 240 1.77 -3.08 -4.59
N GLY A 241 2.18 -2.57 -3.43
CA GLY A 241 3.17 -3.25 -2.58
C GLY A 241 2.54 -4.38 -1.76
N LEU A 242 1.39 -4.12 -1.15
CA LEU A 242 0.55 -5.10 -0.45
C LEU A 242 -0.89 -5.03 -0.94
N GLY A 243 -1.48 -3.83 -0.99
CA GLY A 243 -2.88 -3.64 -1.36
C GLY A 243 -3.82 -3.71 -0.16
N LEU A 244 -3.72 -2.74 0.76
CA LEU A 244 -4.59 -2.74 1.96
C LEU A 244 -6.06 -2.51 1.65
N THR A 245 -6.38 -1.75 0.61
CA THR A 245 -7.77 -1.40 0.27
C THR A 245 -8.69 -2.61 0.10
N PRO A 246 -8.36 -3.65 -0.68
CA PRO A 246 -9.19 -4.85 -0.74
C PRO A 246 -9.17 -5.64 0.58
N VAL A 247 -8.08 -5.60 1.36
CA VAL A 247 -8.02 -6.23 2.69
C VAL A 247 -8.99 -5.56 3.66
N GLU A 248 -9.01 -4.23 3.71
CA GLU A 248 -9.92 -3.43 4.55
C GLU A 248 -11.39 -3.67 4.18
N ALA A 249 -11.69 -3.77 2.88
CA ALA A 249 -13.02 -4.07 2.40
C ALA A 249 -13.49 -5.47 2.84
N ILE A 250 -12.65 -6.51 2.68
CA ILE A 250 -12.94 -7.87 3.13
C ILE A 250 -13.11 -7.92 4.64
N ALA A 251 -12.20 -7.27 5.40
CA ALA A 251 -12.29 -7.17 6.86
C ALA A 251 -13.60 -6.52 7.31
N SER A 252 -14.15 -5.59 6.52
CA SER A 252 -15.46 -4.94 6.73
C SER A 252 -16.65 -5.74 6.18
N ALA A 253 -16.43 -6.98 5.74
CA ALA A 253 -17.44 -7.84 5.10
C ALA A 253 -18.08 -7.23 3.84
N THR A 254 -17.35 -6.38 3.11
CA THR A 254 -17.81 -5.76 1.85
C THR A 254 -17.34 -6.58 0.66
N PRO A 255 -18.22 -6.97 -0.29
CA PRO A 255 -17.82 -7.67 -1.51
C PRO A 255 -16.76 -6.90 -2.30
N VAL A 256 -15.75 -7.62 -2.81
CA VAL A 256 -14.59 -7.02 -3.47
C VAL A 256 -14.42 -7.53 -4.90
N VAL A 257 -14.27 -6.61 -5.83
CA VAL A 257 -13.72 -6.85 -7.16
C VAL A 257 -12.36 -6.15 -7.25
N ALA A 258 -11.29 -6.88 -7.56
CA ALA A 258 -9.94 -6.34 -7.58
C ALA A 258 -9.17 -6.82 -8.82
N SER A 259 -8.17 -6.05 -9.22
CA SER A 259 -7.26 -6.48 -10.29
C SER A 259 -6.47 -7.71 -9.89
N ASP A 260 -6.29 -8.64 -10.82
CA ASP A 260 -5.49 -9.85 -10.66
C ASP A 260 -3.99 -9.55 -10.75
N ILE A 261 -3.46 -8.88 -9.74
CA ILE A 261 -2.04 -8.57 -9.57
C ILE A 261 -1.43 -9.41 -8.45
N PRO A 262 -0.11 -9.68 -8.47
CA PRO A 262 0.50 -10.60 -7.52
C PRO A 262 0.18 -10.31 -6.04
N PRO A 263 0.22 -9.07 -5.53
CA PRO A 263 -0.16 -8.81 -4.13
C PRO A 263 -1.64 -9.11 -3.82
N HIS A 264 -2.56 -8.85 -4.76
CA HIS A 264 -3.97 -9.20 -4.55
C HIS A 264 -4.18 -10.71 -4.54
N ARG A 265 -3.51 -11.48 -5.43
CA ARG A 265 -3.52 -12.95 -5.36
C ARG A 265 -2.98 -13.45 -4.03
N GLU A 266 -1.88 -12.84 -3.55
CA GLU A 266 -1.21 -13.26 -2.32
C GLU A 266 -2.07 -13.07 -1.07
N PHE A 267 -2.81 -11.94 -0.98
CA PHE A 267 -3.48 -11.56 0.27
C PHE A 267 -5.00 -11.66 0.25
N VAL A 268 -5.63 -11.58 -0.92
CA VAL A 268 -7.09 -11.56 -1.03
C VAL A 268 -7.66 -12.51 -2.08
N GLY A 269 -6.82 -13.34 -2.73
CA GLY A 269 -7.24 -14.21 -3.84
C GLY A 269 -8.34 -15.20 -3.52
N GLY A 270 -8.47 -15.60 -2.25
CA GLY A 270 -9.54 -16.51 -1.80
C GLY A 270 -10.86 -15.83 -1.42
N ALA A 271 -10.91 -14.49 -1.36
CA ALA A 271 -12.06 -13.73 -0.85
C ALA A 271 -12.52 -12.58 -1.76
N ALA A 272 -11.75 -12.26 -2.80
CA ALA A 272 -12.08 -11.24 -3.79
C ALA A 272 -12.32 -11.87 -5.17
N ARG A 273 -13.17 -11.24 -5.98
CA ARG A 273 -13.26 -11.54 -7.41
C ARG A 273 -12.12 -10.84 -8.12
N LEU A 274 -11.16 -11.63 -8.61
CA LEU A 274 -10.00 -11.11 -9.32
C LEU A 274 -10.25 -11.06 -10.82
N VAL A 275 -9.90 -9.92 -11.45
CA VAL A 275 -10.02 -9.69 -12.89
C VAL A 275 -8.71 -9.24 -13.50
N PRO A 276 -8.37 -9.60 -14.74
CA PRO A 276 -7.13 -9.14 -15.36
C PRO A 276 -7.02 -7.61 -15.31
N PRO A 277 -5.82 -7.04 -14.99
CA PRO A 277 -5.63 -5.61 -15.04
C PRO A 277 -5.94 -5.06 -16.43
N ASP A 278 -6.61 -3.90 -16.47
CA ASP A 278 -6.99 -3.19 -17.72
C ASP A 278 -7.99 -3.93 -18.63
N ASP A 279 -8.54 -5.06 -18.22
CA ASP A 279 -9.67 -5.73 -18.89
C ASP A 279 -10.99 -5.12 -18.39
N GLU A 280 -11.53 -4.18 -19.17
CA GLU A 280 -12.73 -3.44 -18.79
C GLU A 280 -13.99 -4.31 -18.83
N ASP A 281 -14.08 -5.23 -19.80
CA ASP A 281 -15.24 -6.13 -19.92
C ASP A 281 -15.29 -7.13 -18.75
N ALA A 282 -14.15 -7.72 -18.40
CA ALA A 282 -14.04 -8.59 -17.24
C ALA A 282 -14.37 -7.84 -15.94
N LEU A 283 -13.98 -6.57 -15.82
CA LEU A 283 -14.30 -5.74 -14.66
C LEU A 283 -15.82 -5.48 -14.57
N VAL A 284 -16.47 -5.11 -15.68
CA VAL A 284 -17.92 -4.88 -15.74
C VAL A 284 -18.69 -6.13 -15.32
N GLU A 285 -18.33 -7.28 -15.87
CA GLU A 285 -18.99 -8.55 -15.57
C GLU A 285 -18.79 -8.97 -14.11
N ALA A 286 -17.58 -8.82 -13.57
CA ALA A 286 -17.31 -9.11 -12.17
C ALA A 286 -18.06 -8.19 -11.20
N VAL A 287 -18.17 -6.90 -11.54
CA VAL A 287 -18.95 -5.92 -10.76
C VAL A 287 -20.44 -6.29 -10.83
N ARG A 288 -20.99 -6.62 -12.01
CA ARG A 288 -22.37 -7.05 -12.18
C ARG A 288 -22.68 -8.25 -11.28
N ARG A 289 -21.87 -9.30 -11.35
CA ARG A 289 -22.02 -10.48 -10.48
C ARG A 289 -21.92 -10.14 -9.00
N ALA A 290 -21.05 -9.21 -8.62
CA ALA A 290 -20.93 -8.79 -7.22
C ALA A 290 -22.11 -7.92 -6.74
N LEU A 291 -22.81 -7.25 -7.64
CA LEU A 291 -24.05 -6.52 -7.34
C LEU A 291 -25.24 -7.48 -7.12
N ASP A 292 -25.28 -8.58 -7.88
CA ASP A 292 -26.35 -9.58 -7.79
C ASP A 292 -26.16 -10.55 -6.60
N ASP A 293 -24.89 -10.86 -6.29
CA ASP A 293 -24.52 -11.77 -5.21
C ASP A 293 -24.29 -11.02 -3.89
N ASP A 294 -25.18 -11.21 -2.93
CA ASP A 294 -25.16 -10.52 -1.64
C ASP A 294 -24.29 -11.22 -0.58
N ALA A 295 -23.64 -12.33 -0.94
CA ALA A 295 -22.80 -13.06 0.01
C ALA A 295 -21.55 -12.24 0.38
N PRO A 296 -21.42 -11.83 1.67
CA PRO A 296 -20.23 -11.11 2.10
C PRO A 296 -19.01 -12.05 2.08
N PRO A 297 -17.81 -11.50 1.80
CA PRO A 297 -16.58 -12.28 1.96
C PRO A 297 -16.36 -12.64 3.44
N ASP A 298 -15.65 -13.75 3.69
CA ASP A 298 -15.24 -14.12 5.04
C ASP A 298 -14.11 -13.20 5.54
N PRO A 299 -14.34 -12.35 6.57
CA PRO A 299 -13.30 -11.48 7.13
C PRO A 299 -12.11 -12.24 7.72
N ALA A 300 -12.32 -13.51 8.13
CA ALA A 300 -11.24 -14.34 8.66
C ALA A 300 -10.18 -14.68 7.60
N SER A 301 -10.50 -14.57 6.31
CA SER A 301 -9.54 -14.78 5.21
C SER A 301 -8.35 -13.82 5.23
N VAL A 302 -8.48 -12.64 5.85
CA VAL A 302 -7.42 -11.62 5.97
C VAL A 302 -6.85 -11.49 7.39
N ARG A 303 -7.17 -12.45 8.29
CA ARG A 303 -6.76 -12.41 9.72
C ARG A 303 -5.25 -12.33 9.92
N GLU A 304 -4.46 -12.86 9.00
CA GLU A 304 -3.01 -12.78 9.06
C GLU A 304 -2.48 -11.34 8.96
N LEU A 305 -3.28 -10.40 8.45
CA LEU A 305 -2.90 -8.99 8.32
C LEU A 305 -3.47 -8.11 9.45
N THR A 306 -4.01 -8.69 10.51
CA THR A 306 -4.42 -7.95 11.71
C THR A 306 -3.22 -7.36 12.46
N ILE A 307 -3.49 -6.36 13.32
CA ILE A 307 -2.44 -5.72 14.14
C ILE A 307 -1.69 -6.76 14.99
N PRO A 308 -2.36 -7.66 15.75
CA PRO A 308 -1.66 -8.67 16.53
C PRO A 308 -0.80 -9.61 15.67
N ALA A 309 -1.31 -10.11 14.56
CA ALA A 309 -0.59 -11.02 13.67
C ALA A 309 0.64 -10.34 13.02
N ALA A 310 0.54 -9.07 12.67
CA ALA A 310 1.68 -8.31 12.18
C ALA A 310 2.72 -8.11 13.28
N ALA A 311 2.30 -7.77 14.50
CA ALA A 311 3.22 -7.62 15.64
C ALA A 311 4.01 -8.91 15.91
N ASP A 312 3.36 -10.10 15.83
CA ASP A 312 4.05 -11.39 15.95
C ASP A 312 5.15 -11.56 14.90
N ARG A 313 4.86 -11.23 13.63
CA ARG A 313 5.84 -11.29 12.54
C ARG A 313 7.01 -10.34 12.75
N PHE A 314 6.72 -9.10 13.18
CA PHE A 314 7.76 -8.11 13.44
C PHE A 314 8.62 -8.52 14.64
N LEU A 315 8.04 -9.03 15.73
CA LEU A 315 8.78 -9.55 16.87
C LEU A 315 9.68 -10.72 16.48
N MET A 316 9.14 -11.68 15.72
CA MET A 316 9.92 -12.81 15.23
C MET A 316 11.09 -12.35 14.35
N ALA A 317 10.85 -11.36 13.47
CA ALA A 317 11.91 -10.81 12.64
C ALA A 317 12.95 -10.03 13.44
N LEU A 318 12.56 -9.29 14.47
CA LEU A 318 13.48 -8.53 15.33
C LEU A 318 14.30 -9.44 16.27
N ARG A 319 13.71 -10.53 16.81
CA ARG A 319 14.41 -11.46 17.72
C ARG A 319 15.65 -12.08 17.11
N SER A 320 15.69 -12.25 15.80
CA SER A 320 16.88 -12.76 15.12
C SER A 320 18.04 -11.74 15.08
N LEU A 321 17.78 -10.48 15.44
CA LEU A 321 18.74 -9.37 15.40
C LEU A 321 19.06 -8.79 16.77
N LEU A 322 18.26 -9.09 17.80
CA LEU A 322 18.46 -8.70 19.21
C LEU A 322 19.31 -9.71 19.95
#